data_594760e59f0effe5550a311eeef5a346
#
_entry.id   594760e59f0effe5550a311eeef5a346
#
_cell.length_a   1.000
_cell.length_b   1.000
_cell.length_c   1.000
_cell.angle_alpha   90.00
_cell.angle_beta   90.00
_cell.angle_gamma   90.00
#
_symmetry.space_group_name_H-M   'P 1'
#
loop_
_entity.id
_entity.type
_entity.pdbx_description
1 polymer ?
#
loop_
_entity_poly.entity_id
_entity_poly.type
_entity_poly.pdbx_seq_one_letter_code
_entity_poly.pdbx_strand_id
1 'polypeptide(L)'
;MNGGARHILSILVENRFGELCRIVGLFSGRGYNIDTLCVAPTPDPEFSKIILTTAGSEAIIEQILKQVGKLVRVREVVDLNEVNHVEREMALLIVNTPDPAARQEVLNLVHVFRAKVIDIAPDAITVETTGSQDKVEALLDLVRPLGIRDIVRTGTVAIPRISEGASVRTATGTDAVINGGVVNDVPEAESAV
;
A
#
# COMPACT_ATOMS: atom_id res chain seq x y z
N MET A 1 -20.52 5.87 -4.96
CA MET A 1 -19.48 5.23 -4.13
C MET A 1 -19.51 3.75 -4.49
N ASN A 2 -18.50 3.25 -5.17
CA ASN A 2 -18.47 1.83 -5.58
C ASN A 2 -18.21 0.97 -4.34
N GLY A 3 -19.24 0.26 -3.88
CA GLY A 3 -19.21 -0.59 -2.68
C GLY A 3 -18.49 -1.92 -2.91
N GLY A 4 -17.31 -1.92 -3.50
CA GLY A 4 -16.45 -3.09 -3.64
C GLY A 4 -15.48 -3.23 -2.46
N ALA A 5 -14.95 -4.44 -2.25
CA ALA A 5 -13.88 -4.68 -1.28
C ALA A 5 -12.62 -3.90 -1.67
N ARG A 6 -11.84 -3.50 -0.66
CA ARG A 6 -10.51 -2.91 -0.86
C ARG A 6 -9.51 -4.00 -1.22
N HIS A 7 -8.73 -3.77 -2.25
CA HIS A 7 -7.65 -4.66 -2.68
C HIS A 7 -6.31 -3.93 -2.68
N ILE A 8 -5.25 -4.67 -2.37
CA ILE A 8 -3.87 -4.19 -2.35
C ILE A 8 -3.13 -4.91 -3.46
N LEU A 9 -2.80 -4.19 -4.52
CA LEU A 9 -2.08 -4.75 -5.65
C LEU A 9 -0.59 -4.43 -5.55
N SER A 10 0.23 -5.47 -5.68
CA SER A 10 1.68 -5.37 -5.76
C SER A 10 2.12 -5.61 -7.20
N ILE A 11 2.84 -4.64 -7.79
CA ILE A 11 3.28 -4.70 -9.18
C ILE A 11 4.79 -4.54 -9.22
N LEU A 12 5.50 -5.49 -9.82
CA LEU A 12 6.92 -5.39 -10.13
C LEU A 12 7.06 -4.97 -11.59
N VAL A 13 7.73 -3.86 -11.84
CA VAL A 13 7.87 -3.26 -13.16
C VAL A 13 9.29 -2.81 -13.41
N GLU A 14 9.75 -2.83 -14.68
CA GLU A 14 11.05 -2.27 -15.03
C GLU A 14 11.10 -0.77 -14.65
N ASN A 15 12.20 -0.37 -14.00
CA ASN A 15 12.43 1.00 -13.58
C ASN A 15 12.82 1.87 -14.79
N ARG A 16 11.85 2.16 -15.66
CA ARG A 16 12.03 2.95 -16.88
C ARG A 16 11.07 4.13 -16.92
N PHE A 17 11.50 5.16 -17.64
CA PHE A 17 10.68 6.34 -17.83
C PHE A 17 9.33 6.00 -18.46
N GLY A 18 8.25 6.54 -17.87
CA GLY A 18 6.88 6.42 -18.39
C GLY A 18 6.11 5.17 -17.96
N GLU A 19 6.71 4.18 -17.28
CA GLU A 19 6.01 2.95 -16.91
C GLU A 19 4.92 3.20 -15.86
N LEU A 20 5.20 4.03 -14.85
CA LEU A 20 4.17 4.46 -13.91
C LEU A 20 2.99 5.13 -14.62
N CYS A 21 3.28 6.02 -15.57
CA CYS A 21 2.23 6.71 -16.35
C CYS A 21 1.38 5.73 -17.17
N ARG A 22 1.96 4.66 -17.70
CA ARG A 22 1.22 3.61 -18.41
C ARG A 22 0.27 2.85 -17.50
N ILE A 23 0.73 2.49 -16.30
CA ILE A 23 -0.09 1.80 -15.30
C ILE A 23 -1.24 2.72 -14.86
N VAL A 24 -0.95 3.95 -14.44
CA VAL A 24 -1.98 4.92 -14.04
C VAL A 24 -2.95 5.24 -15.20
N GLY A 25 -2.42 5.38 -16.42
CA GLY A 25 -3.23 5.60 -17.63
C GLY A 25 -4.17 4.44 -17.93
N LEU A 26 -3.74 3.20 -17.66
CA LEU A 26 -4.61 2.02 -17.80
C LEU A 26 -5.78 2.08 -16.81
N PHE A 27 -5.56 2.45 -15.56
CA PHE A 27 -6.61 2.62 -14.55
C PHE A 27 -7.57 3.73 -14.97
N SER A 28 -7.06 4.91 -15.28
CA SER A 28 -7.85 6.08 -15.68
C SER A 28 -8.68 5.81 -16.94
N GLY A 29 -8.09 5.17 -17.95
CA GLY A 29 -8.76 4.87 -19.22
C GLY A 29 -9.91 3.86 -19.11
N ARG A 30 -10.01 3.14 -17.99
CA ARG A 30 -11.07 2.17 -17.70
C ARG A 30 -11.99 2.60 -16.55
N GLY A 31 -11.78 3.79 -16.00
CA GLY A 31 -12.58 4.30 -14.90
C GLY A 31 -12.33 3.59 -13.57
N TYR A 32 -11.17 2.93 -13.39
CA TYR A 32 -10.77 2.38 -12.09
C TYR A 32 -10.16 3.47 -11.24
N ASN A 33 -10.55 3.54 -9.96
CA ASN A 33 -9.96 4.47 -9.02
C ASN A 33 -8.69 3.88 -8.41
N ILE A 34 -7.70 4.73 -8.14
CA ILE A 34 -6.54 4.41 -7.32
C ILE A 34 -6.69 5.20 -6.02
N ASP A 35 -6.90 4.50 -4.90
CA ASP A 35 -7.11 5.15 -3.60
C ASP A 35 -5.77 5.59 -3.00
N THR A 36 -4.75 4.72 -3.06
CA THR A 36 -3.38 5.05 -2.65
C THR A 36 -2.37 4.45 -3.63
N LEU A 37 -1.20 5.10 -3.73
CA LEU A 37 -0.12 4.68 -4.62
C LEU A 37 1.23 4.95 -3.97
N CYS A 38 2.04 3.92 -3.81
CA CYS A 38 3.41 4.00 -3.36
C CYS A 38 4.33 3.33 -4.38
N VAL A 39 5.43 4.00 -4.74
CA VAL A 39 6.40 3.49 -5.71
C VAL A 39 7.80 3.67 -5.15
N ALA A 40 8.60 2.62 -5.21
CA ALA A 40 10.01 2.68 -4.82
C ALA A 40 10.84 1.70 -5.67
N PRO A 41 12.13 1.99 -5.91
CA PRO A 41 13.04 1.03 -6.51
C PRO A 41 13.20 -0.20 -5.59
N THR A 42 13.47 -1.36 -6.19
CA THR A 42 13.84 -2.58 -5.47
C THR A 42 15.34 -2.62 -5.19
N PRO A 43 15.86 -3.62 -4.44
CA PRO A 43 17.30 -3.84 -4.34
C PRO A 43 18.00 -4.01 -5.69
N ASP A 44 17.30 -4.53 -6.70
CA ASP A 44 17.73 -4.49 -8.08
C ASP A 44 17.27 -3.16 -8.71
N PRO A 45 18.17 -2.23 -9.06
CA PRO A 45 17.82 -0.92 -9.58
C PRO A 45 17.13 -0.94 -10.96
N GLU A 46 17.16 -2.07 -11.66
CA GLU A 46 16.42 -2.24 -12.91
C GLU A 46 14.91 -2.35 -12.70
N PHE A 47 14.44 -2.60 -11.49
CA PHE A 47 13.04 -2.76 -11.15
C PHE A 47 12.54 -1.79 -10.10
N SER A 48 11.27 -1.44 -10.20
CA SER A 48 10.51 -0.72 -9.17
C SER A 48 9.33 -1.55 -8.70
N LYS A 49 9.05 -1.47 -7.41
CA LYS A 49 7.85 -2.04 -6.80
C LYS A 49 6.79 -0.95 -6.64
N ILE A 50 5.59 -1.22 -7.13
CA ILE A 50 4.43 -0.36 -6.98
C ILE A 50 3.45 -1.08 -6.07
N ILE A 51 3.02 -0.43 -5.00
CA ILE A 51 1.91 -0.87 -4.18
C ILE A 51 0.78 0.13 -4.37
N LEU A 52 -0.36 -0.33 -4.83
CA LEU A 52 -1.54 0.50 -4.98
C LEU A 52 -2.75 -0.15 -4.31
N THR A 53 -3.66 0.69 -3.82
CA THR A 53 -4.96 0.24 -3.34
C THR A 53 -6.06 0.72 -4.25
N THR A 54 -7.04 -0.12 -4.46
CA THR A 54 -8.23 0.15 -5.27
C THR A 54 -9.42 -0.56 -4.66
N ALA A 55 -10.63 -0.10 -4.92
CA ALA A 55 -11.86 -0.76 -4.52
C ALA A 55 -12.62 -1.29 -5.74
N GLY A 56 -13.11 -2.52 -5.65
CA GLY A 56 -13.85 -3.14 -6.74
C GLY A 56 -14.47 -4.48 -6.37
N SER A 57 -15.28 -5.03 -7.27
CA SER A 57 -15.70 -6.43 -7.18
C SER A 57 -14.56 -7.34 -7.66
N GLU A 58 -14.57 -8.60 -7.24
CA GLU A 58 -13.57 -9.60 -7.67
C GLU A 58 -13.40 -9.64 -9.19
N ALA A 59 -14.49 -9.55 -9.95
CA ALA A 59 -14.44 -9.53 -11.42
C ALA A 59 -13.69 -8.30 -11.98
N ILE A 60 -13.82 -7.14 -11.33
CA ILE A 60 -13.09 -5.92 -11.69
C ILE A 60 -11.60 -6.09 -11.36
N ILE A 61 -11.29 -6.61 -10.19
CA ILE A 61 -9.90 -6.85 -9.76
C ILE A 61 -9.22 -7.86 -10.69
N GLU A 62 -9.88 -8.96 -11.02
CA GLU A 62 -9.36 -9.93 -11.99
C GLU A 62 -9.07 -9.28 -13.36
N GLN A 63 -9.96 -8.40 -13.82
CA GLN A 63 -9.71 -7.64 -15.05
C GLN A 63 -8.50 -6.72 -14.93
N ILE A 64 -8.35 -6.02 -13.80
CA ILE A 64 -7.20 -5.16 -13.54
C ILE A 64 -5.92 -5.98 -13.60
N LEU A 65 -5.83 -7.09 -12.87
CA LEU A 65 -4.67 -7.99 -12.84
C LEU A 65 -4.29 -8.44 -14.26
N LYS A 66 -5.26 -8.94 -15.01
CA LYS A 66 -5.05 -9.38 -16.41
C LYS A 66 -4.58 -8.26 -17.34
N GLN A 67 -5.09 -7.04 -17.17
CA GLN A 67 -4.72 -5.92 -18.02
C GLN A 67 -3.35 -5.33 -17.68
N VAL A 68 -3.03 -5.20 -16.39
CA VAL A 68 -1.72 -4.74 -15.93
C VAL A 68 -0.64 -5.75 -16.31
N GLY A 69 -0.90 -7.05 -16.14
CA GLY A 69 0.01 -8.12 -16.53
C GLY A 69 0.31 -8.21 -18.03
N LYS A 70 -0.53 -7.61 -18.91
CA LYS A 70 -0.25 -7.50 -20.35
C LYS A 70 0.71 -6.38 -20.72
N LEU A 71 1.05 -5.50 -19.80
CA LEU A 71 2.02 -4.45 -20.05
C LEU A 71 3.42 -5.06 -20.16
N VAL A 72 4.09 -4.83 -21.27
CA VAL A 72 5.34 -5.51 -21.68
C VAL A 72 6.44 -5.45 -20.61
N ARG A 73 6.49 -4.38 -19.80
CA ARG A 73 7.53 -4.18 -18.79
C ARG A 73 7.09 -4.49 -17.36
N VAL A 74 5.86 -4.95 -17.20
CA VAL A 74 5.39 -5.50 -15.93
C VAL A 74 5.86 -6.94 -15.84
N ARG A 75 6.62 -7.26 -14.80
CA ARG A 75 7.14 -8.60 -14.54
C ARG A 75 6.19 -9.44 -13.73
N GLU A 76 5.50 -8.79 -12.79
CA GLU A 76 4.64 -9.47 -11.84
C GLU A 76 3.52 -8.55 -11.40
N VAL A 77 2.33 -9.11 -11.21
CA VAL A 77 1.19 -8.44 -10.56
C VAL A 77 0.54 -9.44 -9.61
N VAL A 78 0.35 -9.03 -8.36
CA VAL A 78 -0.22 -9.87 -7.31
C VAL A 78 -1.28 -9.08 -6.54
N ASP A 79 -2.44 -9.70 -6.29
CA ASP A 79 -3.37 -9.23 -5.27
C ASP A 79 -2.93 -9.78 -3.90
N LEU A 80 -2.47 -8.87 -3.04
CA LEU A 80 -2.01 -9.27 -1.71
C LEU A 80 -3.15 -9.70 -0.78
N ASN A 81 -4.40 -9.42 -1.11
CA ASN A 81 -5.54 -9.92 -0.33
C ASN A 81 -5.69 -11.45 -0.43
N GLU A 82 -5.16 -12.07 -1.47
CA GLU A 82 -5.17 -13.53 -1.65
C GLU A 82 -4.11 -14.25 -0.83
N VAL A 83 -3.18 -13.51 -0.21
CA VAL A 83 -2.06 -14.08 0.54
C VAL A 83 -1.90 -13.43 1.92
N ASN A 84 -1.31 -14.17 2.86
CA ASN A 84 -0.92 -13.60 4.12
C ASN A 84 0.14 -12.50 3.90
N HIS A 85 -0.19 -11.28 4.26
CA HIS A 85 0.70 -10.14 4.07
C HIS A 85 0.80 -9.28 5.34
N VAL A 86 1.76 -8.36 5.32
CA VAL A 86 1.88 -7.28 6.29
C VAL A 86 1.65 -5.99 5.55
N GLU A 87 0.71 -5.19 6.01
CA GLU A 87 0.51 -3.83 5.51
C GLU A 87 0.86 -2.79 6.57
N ARG A 88 1.36 -1.66 6.15
CA ARG A 88 1.63 -0.48 6.98
C ARG A 88 1.35 0.79 6.20
N GLU A 89 1.00 1.82 6.94
CA GLU A 89 0.90 3.18 6.46
C GLU A 89 1.59 4.09 7.46
N MET A 90 2.22 5.15 6.98
CA MET A 90 2.75 6.22 7.81
C MET A 90 1.99 7.51 7.50
N ALA A 91 1.68 8.27 8.53
CA ALA A 91 1.15 9.62 8.43
C ALA A 91 2.00 10.60 9.24
N LEU A 92 2.26 11.76 8.65
CA LEU A 92 2.78 12.95 9.31
C LEU A 92 1.64 13.95 9.40
N LEU A 93 1.35 14.44 10.60
CA LEU A 93 0.25 15.38 10.81
C LEU A 93 0.66 16.51 11.76
N ILE A 94 0.18 17.70 11.47
CA ILE A 94 0.33 18.89 12.33
C ILE A 94 -0.99 19.12 13.04
N VAL A 95 -1.00 18.96 14.35
CA VAL A 95 -2.20 19.12 15.20
C VAL A 95 -2.11 20.40 15.99
N ASN A 96 -3.22 21.16 16.02
CA ASN A 96 -3.32 22.37 16.83
C ASN A 96 -3.29 22.04 18.32
N THR A 97 -2.54 22.84 19.06
CA THR A 97 -2.49 22.78 20.53
C THR A 97 -2.52 24.21 21.10
N PRO A 98 -3.68 24.89 20.97
CA PRO A 98 -3.80 26.32 21.32
C PRO A 98 -3.62 26.59 22.81
N ASP A 99 -3.79 25.59 23.64
CA ASP A 99 -3.69 25.68 25.09
C ASP A 99 -3.00 24.43 25.70
N PRO A 100 -2.61 24.47 26.97
CA PRO A 100 -1.95 23.35 27.63
C PRO A 100 -2.81 22.07 27.72
N ALA A 101 -4.14 22.19 27.78
CA ALA A 101 -5.04 21.03 27.84
C ALA A 101 -5.04 20.25 26.53
N ALA A 102 -5.24 20.95 25.40
CA ALA A 102 -5.15 20.38 24.06
C ALA A 102 -3.78 19.73 23.82
N ARG A 103 -2.71 20.39 24.25
CA ARG A 103 -1.35 19.84 24.16
C ARG A 103 -1.22 18.54 24.94
N GLN A 104 -1.71 18.49 26.17
CA GLN A 104 -1.63 17.28 26.99
C GLN A 104 -2.45 16.15 26.36
N GLU A 105 -3.60 16.46 25.79
CA GLU A 105 -4.44 15.49 25.09
C GLU A 105 -3.71 14.87 23.89
N VAL A 106 -3.09 15.69 23.02
CA VAL A 106 -2.29 15.19 21.89
C VAL A 106 -1.14 14.29 22.38
N LEU A 107 -0.42 14.69 23.42
CA LEU A 107 0.68 13.89 23.98
C LEU A 107 0.18 12.56 24.53
N ASN A 108 -0.98 12.52 25.18
CA ASN A 108 -1.60 11.29 25.65
C ASN A 108 -1.97 10.37 24.47
N LEU A 109 -2.56 10.91 23.40
CA LEU A 109 -2.89 10.14 22.19
C LEU A 109 -1.62 9.60 21.52
N VAL A 110 -0.57 10.40 21.41
CA VAL A 110 0.74 9.95 20.90
C VAL A 110 1.24 8.74 21.70
N HIS A 111 1.13 8.77 23.02
CA HIS A 111 1.54 7.64 23.86
C HIS A 111 0.67 6.39 23.64
N VAL A 112 -0.66 6.54 23.67
CA VAL A 112 -1.62 5.43 23.50
C VAL A 112 -1.45 4.74 22.14
N PHE A 113 -1.30 5.52 21.07
CA PHE A 113 -1.12 5.02 19.71
C PHE A 113 0.33 4.62 19.39
N ARG A 114 1.27 4.76 20.34
CA ARG A 114 2.71 4.54 20.09
C ARG A 114 3.18 5.32 18.85
N ALA A 115 2.70 6.55 18.73
CA ALA A 115 3.13 7.51 17.74
C ALA A 115 4.39 8.25 18.25
N LYS A 116 4.95 9.13 17.44
CA LYS A 116 6.13 9.92 17.79
C LYS A 116 5.86 11.40 17.61
N VAL A 117 6.35 12.20 18.54
CA VAL A 117 6.43 13.64 18.34
C VAL A 117 7.70 13.92 17.54
N ILE A 118 7.54 14.61 16.41
CA ILE A 118 8.65 14.96 15.50
C ILE A 118 9.09 16.41 15.71
N ASP A 119 8.10 17.30 15.96
CA ASP A 119 8.37 18.72 16.19
C ASP A 119 7.31 19.31 17.12
N ILE A 120 7.69 20.35 17.87
CA ILE A 120 6.81 21.05 18.82
C ILE A 120 6.95 22.57 18.62
N ALA A 121 5.82 23.22 18.37
CA ALA A 121 5.68 24.67 18.35
C ALA A 121 4.81 25.14 19.53
N PRO A 122 4.76 26.45 19.84
CA PRO A 122 3.93 26.96 20.95
C PRO A 122 2.44 26.61 20.81
N ASP A 123 1.91 26.47 19.61
CA ASP A 123 0.51 26.31 19.29
C ASP A 123 0.19 25.05 18.43
N ALA A 124 1.19 24.20 18.19
CA ALA A 124 1.02 22.97 17.40
C ALA A 124 2.07 21.89 17.76
N ILE A 125 1.75 20.65 17.43
CA ILE A 125 2.65 19.51 17.52
C ILE A 125 2.63 18.75 16.19
N THR A 126 3.81 18.40 15.67
CA THR A 126 3.94 17.48 14.53
C THR A 126 4.09 16.06 15.04
N VAL A 127 3.21 15.18 14.59
CA VAL A 127 3.13 13.78 15.00
C VAL A 127 3.39 12.87 13.82
N GLU A 128 4.25 11.87 14.00
CA GLU A 128 4.41 10.71 13.11
C GLU A 128 3.65 9.54 13.70
N THR A 129 2.81 8.90 12.90
CA THR A 129 2.19 7.62 13.27
C THR A 129 2.41 6.58 12.17
N THR A 130 2.65 5.34 12.59
CA THR A 130 2.81 4.20 11.68
C THR A 130 1.98 3.02 12.19
N GLY A 131 1.27 2.35 11.29
CA GLY A 131 0.44 1.21 11.65
C GLY A 131 -0.36 0.65 10.47
N SER A 132 -1.40 -0.14 10.79
CA SER A 132 -2.44 -0.46 9.82
C SER A 132 -3.26 0.80 9.50
N GLN A 133 -3.96 0.79 8.38
CA GLN A 133 -4.84 1.89 7.99
C GLN A 133 -5.83 2.22 9.11
N ASP A 134 -6.46 1.21 9.72
CA ASP A 134 -7.43 1.40 10.81
C ASP A 134 -6.81 2.12 12.02
N LYS A 135 -5.56 1.79 12.36
CA LYS A 135 -4.85 2.48 13.44
C LYS A 135 -4.62 3.95 13.13
N VAL A 136 -4.21 4.25 11.90
CA VAL A 136 -3.98 5.64 11.46
C VAL A 136 -5.29 6.42 11.46
N GLU A 137 -6.38 5.86 10.91
CA GLU A 137 -7.70 6.49 10.89
C GLU A 137 -8.22 6.72 12.32
N ALA A 138 -8.10 5.75 13.21
CA ALA A 138 -8.52 5.90 14.60
C ALA A 138 -7.81 7.07 15.31
N LEU A 139 -6.51 7.25 15.08
CA LEU A 139 -5.79 8.42 15.60
C LEU A 139 -6.31 9.71 14.97
N LEU A 140 -6.50 9.74 13.65
CA LEU A 140 -6.99 10.91 12.94
C LEU A 140 -8.38 11.36 13.45
N ASP A 141 -9.28 10.42 13.69
CA ASP A 141 -10.61 10.72 14.21
C ASP A 141 -10.56 11.36 15.60
N LEU A 142 -9.63 10.93 16.46
CA LEU A 142 -9.46 11.49 17.79
C LEU A 142 -8.80 12.88 17.78
N VAL A 143 -7.86 13.16 16.87
CA VAL A 143 -7.21 14.47 16.78
C VAL A 143 -8.00 15.49 15.92
N ARG A 144 -8.95 15.03 15.11
CA ARG A 144 -9.76 15.90 14.23
C ARG A 144 -10.49 17.02 14.98
N PRO A 145 -11.09 16.79 16.16
CA PRO A 145 -11.74 17.89 16.94
C PRO A 145 -10.76 18.98 17.41
N LEU A 146 -9.48 18.64 17.61
CA LEU A 146 -8.44 19.58 18.01
C LEU A 146 -8.00 20.47 16.85
N GLY A 147 -8.27 20.05 15.62
CA GLY A 147 -7.90 20.72 14.37
C GLY A 147 -6.57 20.23 13.82
N ILE A 148 -6.64 19.65 12.63
CA ILE A 148 -5.47 19.23 11.86
C ILE A 148 -5.12 20.35 10.88
N ARG A 149 -3.93 20.94 10.99
CA ARG A 149 -3.44 21.98 10.06
C ARG A 149 -3.01 21.42 8.73
N ASP A 150 -2.33 20.27 8.78
CA ASP A 150 -1.82 19.60 7.58
C ASP A 150 -1.64 18.12 7.88
N ILE A 151 -1.72 17.30 6.82
CA ILE A 151 -1.50 15.87 6.88
C ILE A 151 -0.92 15.37 5.56
N VAL A 152 0.12 14.55 5.67
CA VAL A 152 0.69 13.80 4.56
C VAL A 152 0.70 12.33 4.92
N ARG A 153 0.26 11.49 3.98
CA ARG A 153 0.20 10.03 4.13
C ARG A 153 1.00 9.35 3.03
N THR A 154 1.68 8.27 3.36
CA THR A 154 2.40 7.46 2.35
C THR A 154 1.42 6.66 1.47
N GLY A 155 0.19 6.46 1.94
CA GLY A 155 -0.63 5.36 1.48
C GLY A 155 -0.13 4.02 2.03
N THR A 156 -0.82 2.96 1.66
CA THR A 156 -0.49 1.61 2.12
C THR A 156 0.77 1.10 1.42
N VAL A 157 1.73 0.62 2.21
CA VAL A 157 2.82 -0.25 1.77
C VAL A 157 2.55 -1.64 2.31
N ALA A 158 2.79 -2.67 1.50
CA ALA A 158 2.50 -4.05 1.87
C ALA A 158 3.51 -5.02 1.26
N ILE A 159 3.73 -6.12 1.98
CA ILE A 159 4.63 -7.20 1.55
C ILE A 159 4.06 -8.55 2.01
N PRO A 160 4.15 -9.61 1.20
CA PRO A 160 3.79 -10.96 1.65
C PRO A 160 4.56 -11.35 2.91
N ARG A 161 3.91 -12.13 3.80
CA ARG A 161 4.62 -12.72 4.94
C ARG A 161 5.58 -13.80 4.47
N ILE A 162 6.68 -13.94 5.18
CA ILE A 162 7.59 -15.07 5.02
C ILE A 162 6.84 -16.30 5.58
N SER A 163 6.17 -17.02 4.69
CA SER A 163 5.54 -18.31 5.01
C SER A 163 6.04 -19.34 3.99
N GLU A 164 6.43 -20.50 4.46
CA GLU A 164 6.82 -21.57 3.56
C GLU A 164 5.63 -21.94 2.66
N GLY A 165 5.82 -21.88 1.34
CA GLY A 165 4.89 -22.42 0.35
C GLY A 165 3.64 -21.59 0.03
N ALA A 166 3.64 -20.28 0.28
CA ALA A 166 2.54 -19.44 -0.23
C ALA A 166 2.61 -19.38 -1.78
N SER A 167 1.70 -20.09 -2.45
CA SER A 167 1.53 -19.94 -3.90
C SER A 167 0.66 -18.71 -4.17
N VAL A 168 1.06 -17.93 -5.15
CA VAL A 168 0.33 -16.74 -5.62
C VAL A 168 0.00 -16.91 -7.08
N ARG A 169 -1.25 -16.64 -7.46
CA ARG A 169 -1.60 -16.51 -8.88
C ARG A 169 -0.95 -15.27 -9.46
N THR A 170 -0.07 -15.49 -10.41
CA THR A 170 0.46 -14.38 -11.21
C THR A 170 -0.53 -14.00 -12.32
N ALA A 171 -0.38 -12.80 -12.87
CA ALA A 171 -1.22 -12.33 -13.99
C ALA A 171 -1.08 -13.21 -15.25
N THR A 172 -0.05 -14.04 -15.34
CA THR A 172 0.16 -15.02 -16.40
C THR A 172 -0.62 -16.34 -16.19
N GLY A 173 -1.33 -16.47 -15.03
CA GLY A 173 -2.10 -17.67 -14.72
C GLY A 173 -1.28 -18.84 -14.20
N THR A 174 0.03 -18.67 -14.05
CA THR A 174 0.93 -19.64 -13.41
C THR A 174 0.94 -19.45 -11.91
N ASP A 175 0.85 -20.54 -11.15
CA ASP A 175 1.05 -20.51 -9.71
C ASP A 175 2.56 -20.30 -9.45
N ALA A 176 2.89 -19.22 -8.74
CA ALA A 176 4.26 -18.94 -8.35
C ALA A 176 4.40 -19.06 -6.83
N VAL A 177 5.50 -19.64 -6.36
CA VAL A 177 5.79 -19.80 -4.93
C VAL A 177 6.58 -18.58 -4.45
N ILE A 178 6.07 -17.92 -3.41
CA ILE A 178 6.80 -16.82 -2.76
C ILE A 178 7.75 -17.43 -1.73
N ASN A 179 9.05 -17.41 -2.04
CA ASN A 179 10.12 -17.75 -1.09
C ASN A 179 10.89 -16.46 -0.75
N GLY A 180 10.80 -16.02 0.51
CA GLY A 180 11.58 -14.86 0.98
C GLY A 180 11.25 -13.53 0.30
N GLY A 181 10.03 -13.35 -0.22
CA GLY A 181 9.60 -12.10 -0.90
C GLY A 181 9.95 -12.05 -2.39
N VAL A 182 10.54 -13.12 -2.94
CA VAL A 182 10.78 -13.30 -4.38
C VAL A 182 9.80 -14.33 -4.90
N VAL A 183 9.09 -14.00 -5.98
CA VAL A 183 8.22 -14.94 -6.69
C VAL A 183 9.09 -15.76 -7.63
N ASN A 184 9.10 -17.07 -7.44
CA ASN A 184 9.77 -18.00 -8.34
C ASN A 184 8.70 -18.74 -9.14
N ASP A 185 8.83 -18.78 -10.45
CA ASP A 185 7.99 -19.62 -11.29
C ASP A 185 8.13 -21.09 -10.84
N VAL A 186 7.01 -21.76 -10.61
CA VAL A 186 7.01 -23.21 -10.40
C VAL A 186 7.41 -23.84 -11.73
N PRO A 187 8.51 -24.58 -11.82
CA PRO A 187 8.84 -25.29 -13.05
C PRO A 187 7.70 -26.26 -13.36
N GLU A 188 7.19 -26.21 -14.60
CA GLU A 188 6.23 -27.21 -15.08
C GLU A 188 6.82 -28.59 -14.79
N ALA A 189 6.09 -29.41 -14.03
CA ALA A 189 6.50 -30.78 -13.81
C ALA A 189 6.60 -31.46 -15.20
N GLU A 190 7.82 -31.83 -15.60
CA GLU A 190 8.02 -32.66 -16.77
C GLU A 190 7.09 -33.86 -16.67
N SER A 191 6.13 -33.92 -17.58
CA SER A 191 5.29 -35.08 -17.77
C SER A 191 6.20 -36.24 -18.19
N ALA A 192 6.61 -37.06 -17.22
CA ALA A 192 7.27 -38.32 -17.50
C ALA A 192 6.30 -39.22 -18.27
N VAL A 193 6.67 -39.51 -19.50
CA VAL A 193 6.11 -40.58 -20.32
C VAL A 193 6.55 -41.93 -19.75
#